data_59893f28a16106c51ba17920a37a54fd
#
_entry.id   59893f28a16106c51ba17920a37a54fd
#
_cell.length_a   1.000
_cell.length_b   1.000
_cell.length_c   1.000
_cell.angle_alpha   90.00
_cell.angle_beta   90.00
_cell.angle_gamma   90.00
#
_symmetry.space_group_name_H-M   'P 1'
#
loop_
_entity.id
_entity.type
_entity.pdbx_description
1 polymer ?
#
loop_
_entity_poly.entity_id
_entity_poly.type
_entity_poly.pdbx_seq_one_letter_code
_entity_poly.pdbx_strand_id
1 'polypeptide(L)'
;LIVSVSLAHYLQKSVEPNETGIALTNTILCLCNASKIIAKALCENGLPDNQLGIHVGDINSDGDSQKALDVLADKAIISSFANASIAAYFSEEQETALLMEPDGKLIICVDPLDGSSNIDNNLSVGTIFSILPRKSKIFEPEYIMSDALQPGENQLASGFFVYGPQTSLILTTGSGVASFILKQGEFIKMEWEPSIPNVGNQFAINMSNMRYWSQPATDYIQACLDG
;
A
#
# COMPACT_ATOMS: atom_id res chain seq x y z
N LEU A 1 -13.10 -28.87 -9.68
CA LEU A 1 -12.09 -28.30 -8.78
C LEU A 1 -11.71 -26.94 -9.38
N ILE A 2 -12.20 -25.87 -8.78
CA ILE A 2 -11.73 -24.50 -9.13
C ILE A 2 -10.30 -24.42 -8.63
N VAL A 3 -9.34 -24.33 -9.54
CA VAL A 3 -7.93 -24.14 -9.19
C VAL A 3 -7.77 -22.70 -8.72
N SER A 4 -7.58 -22.50 -7.42
CA SER A 4 -7.32 -21.18 -6.87
C SER A 4 -5.94 -20.68 -7.35
N VAL A 5 -5.90 -19.48 -7.94
CA VAL A 5 -4.67 -18.87 -8.43
C VAL A 5 -4.02 -18.07 -7.30
N SER A 6 -2.81 -18.46 -6.87
CA SER A 6 -2.06 -17.68 -5.89
C SER A 6 -1.47 -16.40 -6.53
N LEU A 7 -1.21 -15.38 -5.70
CA LEU A 7 -0.54 -14.15 -6.15
C LEU A 7 0.80 -14.44 -6.82
N ALA A 8 1.60 -15.34 -6.27
CA ALA A 8 2.89 -15.71 -6.86
C ALA A 8 2.73 -16.24 -8.29
N HIS A 9 1.73 -17.11 -8.52
CA HIS A 9 1.44 -17.64 -9.85
C HIS A 9 0.91 -16.54 -10.80
N TYR A 10 0.08 -15.62 -10.28
CA TYR A 10 -0.38 -14.47 -11.06
C TYR A 10 0.78 -13.58 -11.50
N LEU A 11 1.70 -13.23 -10.60
CA LEU A 11 2.86 -12.38 -10.90
C LEU A 11 3.79 -13.03 -11.93
N GLN A 12 4.01 -14.34 -11.87
CA GLN A 12 4.79 -15.07 -12.88
C GLN A 12 4.23 -14.95 -14.31
N LYS A 13 2.93 -14.70 -14.45
CA LYS A 13 2.26 -14.57 -15.75
C LYS A 13 2.10 -13.12 -16.21
N SER A 14 1.96 -12.18 -15.26
CA SER A 14 1.64 -10.78 -15.53
C SER A 14 2.85 -9.86 -15.54
N VAL A 15 4.01 -10.32 -15.04
CA VAL A 15 5.24 -9.54 -14.96
C VAL A 15 6.29 -10.15 -15.91
N GLU A 16 6.97 -9.28 -16.66
CA GLU A 16 8.04 -9.70 -17.55
C GLU A 16 9.20 -10.37 -16.80
N PRO A 17 9.73 -11.52 -17.27
CA PRO A 17 10.76 -12.29 -16.58
C PRO A 17 12.19 -11.73 -16.81
N ASN A 18 12.35 -10.40 -16.67
CA ASN A 18 13.64 -9.71 -16.71
C ASN A 18 14.08 -9.27 -15.30
N GLU A 19 15.28 -8.68 -15.18
CA GLU A 19 15.82 -8.26 -13.88
C GLU A 19 14.86 -7.32 -13.10
N THR A 20 14.25 -6.36 -13.81
CA THR A 20 13.29 -5.42 -13.19
C THR A 20 12.01 -6.13 -12.78
N GLY A 21 11.50 -7.04 -13.59
CA GLY A 21 10.31 -7.82 -13.27
C GLY A 21 10.52 -8.80 -12.11
N ILE A 22 11.70 -9.39 -12.01
CA ILE A 22 12.09 -10.22 -10.85
C ILE A 22 12.13 -9.35 -9.58
N ALA A 23 12.76 -8.17 -9.66
CA ALA A 23 12.79 -7.21 -8.55
C ALA A 23 11.39 -6.77 -8.15
N LEU A 24 10.51 -6.45 -9.12
CA LEU A 24 9.12 -6.08 -8.90
C LEU A 24 8.33 -7.19 -8.19
N THR A 25 8.44 -8.42 -8.69
CA THR A 25 7.78 -9.59 -8.10
C THR A 25 8.20 -9.78 -6.64
N ASN A 26 9.50 -9.74 -6.38
CA ASN A 26 10.04 -9.90 -5.03
C ASN A 26 9.54 -8.77 -4.10
N THR A 27 9.52 -7.52 -4.57
CA THR A 27 9.04 -6.36 -3.81
C THR A 27 7.57 -6.51 -3.44
N ILE A 28 6.71 -6.91 -4.38
CA ILE A 28 5.28 -7.15 -4.11
C ILE A 28 5.10 -8.28 -3.07
N LEU A 29 5.87 -9.37 -3.18
CA LEU A 29 5.81 -10.46 -2.20
C LEU A 29 6.31 -10.03 -0.80
N CYS A 30 7.32 -9.15 -0.73
CA CYS A 30 7.76 -8.52 0.53
C CYS A 30 6.65 -7.68 1.16
N LEU A 31 5.98 -6.83 0.38
CA LEU A 31 4.81 -6.07 0.84
C LEU A 31 3.69 -6.99 1.36
N CYS A 32 3.43 -8.11 0.69
CA CYS A 32 2.47 -9.10 1.17
C CYS A 32 2.87 -9.72 2.51
N ASN A 33 4.16 -9.94 2.76
CA ASN A 33 4.62 -10.42 4.05
C ASN A 33 4.48 -9.35 5.14
N ALA A 34 4.83 -8.10 4.85
CA ALA A 34 4.60 -6.97 5.75
C ALA A 34 3.11 -6.82 6.09
N SER A 35 2.23 -6.90 5.08
CA SER A 35 0.78 -6.76 5.29
C SER A 35 0.20 -7.82 6.22
N LYS A 36 0.73 -9.04 6.24
CA LYS A 36 0.33 -10.09 7.19
C LYS A 36 0.69 -9.72 8.63
N ILE A 37 1.86 -9.11 8.82
CA ILE A 37 2.34 -8.64 10.13
C ILE A 37 1.45 -7.48 10.59
N ILE A 38 1.18 -6.51 9.72
CA ILE A 38 0.32 -5.36 10.01
C ILE A 38 -1.09 -5.83 10.35
N ALA A 39 -1.69 -6.71 9.53
CA ALA A 39 -3.02 -7.25 9.79
C ALA A 39 -3.12 -7.94 11.16
N LYS A 40 -2.08 -8.70 11.54
CA LYS A 40 -2.01 -9.34 12.85
C LYS A 40 -1.91 -8.30 13.96
N ALA A 41 -1.05 -7.29 13.82
CA ALA A 41 -0.89 -6.23 14.81
C ALA A 41 -2.20 -5.45 15.05
N LEU A 42 -2.94 -5.15 13.98
CA LEU A 42 -4.24 -4.49 14.06
C LEU A 42 -5.28 -5.33 14.82
N CYS A 43 -5.31 -6.65 14.60
CA CYS A 43 -6.22 -7.55 15.30
C CYS A 43 -5.89 -7.74 16.78
N GLU A 44 -4.63 -7.62 17.16
CA GLU A 44 -4.12 -7.89 18.52
C GLU A 44 -3.83 -6.60 19.32
N ASN A 45 -4.22 -5.42 18.80
CA ASN A 45 -3.88 -4.09 19.36
C ASN A 45 -2.36 -3.90 19.60
N GLY A 46 -1.57 -4.36 18.66
CA GLY A 46 -0.11 -4.34 18.70
C GLY A 46 0.50 -5.74 18.71
N LEU A 47 1.79 -5.82 18.38
CA LEU A 47 2.54 -7.08 18.48
C LEU A 47 3.19 -7.18 19.86
N PRO A 48 3.30 -8.40 20.43
CA PRO A 48 4.14 -8.62 21.61
C PRO A 48 5.59 -8.17 21.31
N ASP A 49 6.23 -7.53 22.26
CA ASP A 49 7.54 -6.86 22.20
C ASP A 49 8.68 -7.61 21.49
N ASN A 50 8.55 -8.89 21.20
CA ASN A 50 9.64 -9.75 20.75
C ASN A 50 9.59 -10.18 19.28
N GLN A 51 8.56 -9.84 18.49
CA GLN A 51 8.42 -10.39 17.13
C GLN A 51 9.16 -9.60 16.03
N LEU A 52 9.44 -8.30 16.25
CA LEU A 52 10.16 -7.47 15.27
C LEU A 52 11.38 -6.77 15.87
N GLY A 53 11.75 -7.03 17.12
CA GLY A 53 12.79 -6.25 17.83
C GLY A 53 12.39 -4.78 18.04
N ILE A 54 11.10 -4.47 17.91
CA ILE A 54 10.54 -3.13 18.05
C ILE A 54 10.02 -3.01 19.47
N HIS A 55 10.70 -2.23 20.30
CA HIS A 55 10.14 -1.75 21.57
C HIS A 55 9.12 -0.67 21.24
N VAL A 56 7.83 -1.00 21.33
CA VAL A 56 6.77 0.00 21.39
C VAL A 56 6.87 0.59 22.79
N GLY A 57 7.41 1.80 22.92
CA GLY A 57 7.54 2.49 24.20
C GLY A 57 6.19 2.64 24.89
N ASP A 58 6.21 2.85 26.20
CA ASP A 58 5.04 2.93 27.09
C ASP A 58 3.87 3.71 26.45
N ILE A 59 2.79 2.99 26.16
CA ILE A 59 1.57 3.53 25.56
C ILE A 59 0.82 4.28 26.66
N ASN A 60 0.88 5.59 26.61
CA ASN A 60 0.09 6.48 27.47
C ASN A 60 -0.94 7.22 26.59
N SER A 61 -2.22 6.84 26.76
CA SER A 61 -3.45 7.48 26.22
C SER A 61 -3.66 7.54 24.70
N ASP A 62 -4.91 7.61 24.30
CA ASP A 62 -5.55 7.34 22.99
C ASP A 62 -4.84 7.81 21.68
N GLY A 63 -4.09 8.90 21.68
CA GLY A 63 -3.36 9.38 20.50
C GLY A 63 -1.99 8.70 20.28
N ASP A 64 -1.38 8.13 21.33
CA ASP A 64 -0.08 7.47 21.25
C ASP A 64 -0.17 6.05 20.65
N SER A 65 -1.32 5.38 20.76
CA SER A 65 -1.52 4.03 20.22
C SER A 65 -1.62 4.01 18.68
N GLN A 66 -2.28 4.99 18.08
CA GLN A 66 -2.37 5.13 16.61
C GLN A 66 -0.98 5.36 16.04
N LYS A 67 -0.24 6.35 16.56
CA LYS A 67 1.13 6.65 16.14
C LYS A 67 2.08 5.46 16.31
N ALA A 68 1.86 4.62 17.34
CA ALA A 68 2.65 3.41 17.52
C ALA A 68 2.38 2.36 16.43
N LEU A 69 1.14 2.23 15.95
CA LEU A 69 0.78 1.32 14.85
C LEU A 69 1.29 1.83 13.49
N ASP A 70 1.25 3.13 13.23
CA ASP A 70 1.84 3.75 12.04
C ASP A 70 3.34 3.45 11.97
N VAL A 71 4.08 3.70 13.06
CA VAL A 71 5.51 3.37 13.17
C VAL A 71 5.77 1.86 13.03
N LEU A 72 4.91 1.03 13.58
CA LEU A 72 5.03 -0.43 13.47
C LEU A 72 4.83 -0.87 12.01
N ALA A 73 3.83 -0.33 11.31
CA ALA A 73 3.55 -0.63 9.92
C ALA A 73 4.73 -0.24 9.03
N ASP A 74 5.25 0.97 9.19
CA ASP A 74 6.43 1.46 8.46
C ASP A 74 7.66 0.55 8.67
N LYS A 75 7.98 0.20 9.92
CA LYS A 75 9.07 -0.70 10.26
C LYS A 75 8.86 -2.13 9.71
N ALA A 76 7.64 -2.64 9.74
CA ALA A 76 7.32 -3.97 9.19
C ALA A 76 7.59 -4.00 7.67
N ILE A 77 7.23 -2.94 6.96
CA ILE A 77 7.49 -2.81 5.53
C ILE A 77 8.98 -2.73 5.25
N ILE A 78 9.71 -1.82 5.90
CA ILE A 78 11.17 -1.66 5.72
C ILE A 78 11.89 -2.98 5.99
N SER A 79 11.56 -3.65 7.09
CA SER A 79 12.20 -4.92 7.48
C SER A 79 11.94 -6.03 6.46
N SER A 80 10.80 -5.99 5.74
CA SER A 80 10.48 -6.99 4.73
C SER A 80 11.36 -6.90 3.48
N PHE A 81 12.01 -5.77 3.24
CA PHE A 81 12.79 -5.49 2.04
C PHE A 81 14.26 -5.93 2.10
N ALA A 82 14.68 -6.67 3.12
CA ALA A 82 16.09 -7.06 3.33
C ALA A 82 16.78 -7.71 2.11
N ASN A 83 16.02 -8.28 1.17
CA ASN A 83 16.53 -8.88 -0.06
C ASN A 83 15.82 -8.34 -1.32
N ALA A 84 15.18 -7.18 -1.23
CA ALA A 84 14.51 -6.55 -2.36
C ALA A 84 15.45 -5.55 -3.04
N SER A 85 15.43 -5.50 -4.38
CA SER A 85 16.27 -4.58 -5.15
C SER A 85 15.66 -3.17 -5.19
N ILE A 86 15.59 -2.53 -4.02
CA ILE A 86 15.00 -1.21 -3.82
C ILE A 86 16.10 -0.20 -3.60
N ALA A 87 16.15 0.84 -4.45
CA ALA A 87 17.10 1.94 -4.32
C ALA A 87 16.68 2.92 -3.21
N ALA A 88 15.38 3.20 -3.13
CA ALA A 88 14.87 4.12 -2.13
C ALA A 88 13.42 3.80 -1.74
N TYR A 89 13.12 4.10 -0.50
CA TYR A 89 11.83 3.99 0.14
C TYR A 89 11.35 5.37 0.58
N PHE A 90 10.19 5.78 0.11
CA PHE A 90 9.48 6.99 0.50
C PHE A 90 8.26 6.59 1.30
N SER A 91 8.11 7.14 2.48
CA SER A 91 6.99 6.86 3.39
C SER A 91 6.35 8.16 3.84
N GLU A 92 5.02 8.14 4.05
CA GLU A 92 4.32 9.24 4.70
C GLU A 92 4.84 9.47 6.13
N GLU A 93 5.27 8.40 6.79
CA GLU A 93 5.77 8.43 8.18
C GLU A 93 7.21 8.96 8.32
N GLN A 94 7.87 9.32 7.20
CA GLN A 94 9.26 9.75 7.21
C GLN A 94 9.46 11.09 6.52
N GLU A 95 10.17 12.02 7.17
CA GLU A 95 10.47 13.34 6.61
C GLU A 95 11.35 13.28 5.36
N THR A 96 12.17 12.24 5.24
CA THR A 96 13.12 12.08 4.13
C THR A 96 13.11 10.65 3.60
N ALA A 97 13.42 10.51 2.32
CA ALA A 97 13.56 9.19 1.71
C ALA A 97 14.67 8.36 2.39
N LEU A 98 14.39 7.10 2.65
CA LEU A 98 15.40 6.13 3.08
C LEU A 98 16.12 5.59 1.85
N LEU A 99 17.39 5.93 1.69
CA LEU A 99 18.26 5.32 0.67
C LEU A 99 18.64 3.91 1.13
N MET A 100 18.41 2.91 0.27
CA MET A 100 18.60 1.50 0.61
C MET A 100 19.77 0.90 -0.17
N GLU A 101 19.53 0.42 -1.39
CA GLU A 101 20.51 -0.31 -2.19
C GLU A 101 21.07 0.57 -3.33
N PRO A 102 22.39 0.84 -3.39
CA PRO A 102 23.00 1.64 -4.47
C PRO A 102 22.71 1.10 -5.87
N ASP A 103 22.62 -0.22 -6.03
CA ASP A 103 22.32 -0.90 -7.29
C ASP A 103 20.82 -1.29 -7.42
N GLY A 104 20.00 -0.83 -6.47
CA GLY A 104 18.56 -1.07 -6.47
C GLY A 104 17.89 -0.60 -7.76
N LYS A 105 16.96 -1.40 -8.26
CA LYS A 105 16.27 -1.17 -9.54
C LYS A 105 14.99 -0.36 -9.39
N LEU A 106 14.43 -0.32 -8.18
CA LEU A 106 13.09 0.18 -7.91
C LEU A 106 13.12 1.32 -6.88
N ILE A 107 12.14 2.19 -7.02
CA ILE A 107 11.76 3.18 -6.02
C ILE A 107 10.35 2.82 -5.56
N ILE A 108 10.12 2.87 -4.27
CA ILE A 108 8.80 2.60 -3.70
C ILE A 108 8.32 3.79 -2.87
N CYS A 109 7.07 4.18 -3.07
CA CYS A 109 6.37 5.18 -2.27
C CYS A 109 5.22 4.47 -1.55
N VAL A 110 5.09 4.68 -0.25
CA VAL A 110 4.14 3.97 0.60
C VAL A 110 3.48 4.92 1.59
N ASP A 111 2.17 4.76 1.78
CA ASP A 111 1.49 5.11 3.00
C ASP A 111 1.32 3.81 3.80
N PRO A 112 2.06 3.63 4.92
CA PRO A 112 2.10 2.37 5.64
C PRO A 112 0.78 1.99 6.30
N LEU A 113 -0.01 2.99 6.75
CA LEU A 113 -1.27 2.75 7.44
C LEU A 113 -2.29 3.87 7.20
N ASP A 114 -2.79 3.97 5.96
CA ASP A 114 -3.83 4.92 5.57
C ASP A 114 -5.11 4.75 6.38
N GLY A 115 -5.59 5.87 6.91
CA GLY A 115 -6.80 5.92 7.71
C GLY A 115 -6.61 5.44 9.16
N SER A 116 -5.43 5.56 9.75
CA SER A 116 -5.13 5.13 11.12
C SER A 116 -6.12 5.69 12.16
N SER A 117 -6.68 6.88 11.94
CA SER A 117 -7.75 7.47 12.76
C SER A 117 -9.04 6.62 12.81
N ASN A 118 -9.22 5.68 11.91
CA ASN A 118 -10.36 4.76 11.90
C ASN A 118 -10.22 3.60 12.90
N ILE A 119 -9.01 3.36 13.42
CA ILE A 119 -8.71 2.21 14.29
C ILE A 119 -9.55 2.26 15.56
N ASP A 120 -9.68 3.43 16.19
CA ASP A 120 -10.44 3.62 17.43
C ASP A 120 -11.95 3.32 17.24
N ASN A 121 -12.43 3.46 16.01
CA ASN A 121 -13.81 3.17 15.66
C ASN A 121 -13.98 1.76 15.07
N ASN A 122 -12.93 0.94 15.08
CA ASN A 122 -12.90 -0.40 14.49
C ASN A 122 -13.37 -0.43 13.04
N LEU A 123 -12.97 0.58 12.26
CA LEU A 123 -13.21 0.65 10.83
C LEU A 123 -11.97 0.17 10.06
N SER A 124 -12.17 -0.14 8.77
CA SER A 124 -11.07 -0.59 7.90
C SER A 124 -10.01 0.51 7.74
N VAL A 125 -8.75 0.07 7.69
CA VAL A 125 -7.57 0.86 7.34
C VAL A 125 -6.81 0.16 6.23
N GLY A 126 -5.79 0.80 5.65
CA GLY A 126 -5.08 0.23 4.52
C GLY A 126 -3.59 0.54 4.50
N THR A 127 -2.87 -0.12 3.61
CA THR A 127 -1.52 0.28 3.17
C THR A 127 -1.60 0.59 1.69
N ILE A 128 -1.13 1.75 1.27
CA ILE A 128 -1.12 2.15 -0.14
C ILE A 128 0.33 2.14 -0.64
N PHE A 129 0.57 1.66 -1.87
CA PHE A 129 1.91 1.65 -2.43
C PHE A 129 1.94 1.93 -3.93
N SER A 130 3.07 2.48 -4.36
CA SER A 130 3.42 2.73 -5.75
C SER A 130 4.88 2.31 -5.97
N ILE A 131 5.14 1.55 -7.04
CA ILE A 131 6.47 1.06 -7.39
C ILE A 131 6.85 1.62 -8.75
N LEU A 132 7.98 2.33 -8.79
CA LEU A 132 8.51 3.02 -9.94
C LEU A 132 9.88 2.43 -10.34
N PRO A 133 10.25 2.47 -11.62
CA PRO A 133 11.61 2.12 -12.02
C PRO A 133 12.58 3.22 -11.62
N ARG A 134 13.74 2.85 -11.11
CA ARG A 134 14.85 3.77 -11.01
C ARG A 134 15.43 4.03 -12.39
N LYS A 135 15.61 5.29 -12.77
CA LYS A 135 16.17 5.73 -14.07
C LYS A 135 17.60 6.23 -13.94
N SER A 136 17.88 6.96 -12.86
CA SER A 136 19.24 7.52 -12.63
C SER A 136 20.22 6.43 -12.18
N LYS A 137 21.44 6.52 -12.71
CA LYS A 137 22.57 5.73 -12.22
C LYS A 137 23.25 6.37 -11.01
N ILE A 138 22.97 7.64 -10.75
CA ILE A 138 23.55 8.37 -9.63
C ILE A 138 22.72 8.06 -8.38
N PHE A 139 23.38 7.61 -7.32
CA PHE A 139 22.73 7.26 -6.06
C PHE A 139 22.92 8.39 -5.04
N GLU A 140 22.23 9.50 -5.32
CA GLU A 140 22.19 10.68 -4.47
C GLU A 140 20.74 11.14 -4.26
N PRO A 141 20.40 11.75 -3.13
CA PRO A 141 19.02 12.10 -2.77
C PRO A 141 18.30 12.90 -3.85
N GLU A 142 18.95 13.86 -4.49
CA GLU A 142 18.36 14.72 -5.52
C GLU A 142 17.91 13.91 -6.76
N TYR A 143 18.76 13.00 -7.24
CA TYR A 143 18.44 12.15 -8.39
C TYR A 143 17.38 11.11 -8.06
N ILE A 144 17.43 10.54 -6.86
CA ILE A 144 16.43 9.60 -6.36
C ILE A 144 15.07 10.30 -6.21
N MET A 145 15.03 11.54 -5.71
CA MET A 145 13.81 12.34 -5.64
C MET A 145 13.24 12.62 -7.04
N SER A 146 14.08 12.96 -8.01
CA SER A 146 13.66 13.15 -9.41
C SER A 146 13.05 11.87 -9.99
N ASP A 147 13.61 10.70 -9.67
CA ASP A 147 13.08 9.41 -10.10
C ASP A 147 11.75 9.05 -9.40
N ALA A 148 11.52 9.50 -8.16
CA ALA A 148 10.25 9.32 -7.47
C ALA A 148 9.13 10.21 -8.04
N LEU A 149 9.48 11.40 -8.54
CA LEU A 149 8.53 12.39 -9.10
C LEU A 149 8.26 12.21 -10.59
N GLN A 150 8.58 11.04 -11.16
CA GLN A 150 8.26 10.76 -12.57
C GLN A 150 6.74 10.60 -12.78
N PRO A 151 6.23 10.76 -14.02
CA PRO A 151 4.81 10.58 -14.34
C PRO A 151 4.26 9.24 -13.87
N GLY A 152 3.02 9.21 -13.37
CA GLY A 152 2.37 8.02 -12.85
C GLY A 152 2.22 6.88 -13.86
N GLU A 153 2.19 7.20 -15.16
CA GLU A 153 2.19 6.20 -16.25
C GLU A 153 3.45 5.33 -16.29
N ASN A 154 4.53 5.77 -15.63
CA ASN A 154 5.77 5.00 -15.49
C ASN A 154 5.74 4.01 -14.33
N GLN A 155 4.69 3.97 -13.53
CA GLN A 155 4.57 2.99 -12.45
C GLN A 155 4.60 1.57 -13.02
N LEU A 156 5.45 0.74 -12.43
CA LEU A 156 5.54 -0.69 -12.76
C LEU A 156 4.42 -1.48 -12.09
N ALA A 157 4.05 -1.05 -10.88
CA ALA A 157 2.90 -1.56 -10.16
C ALA A 157 2.40 -0.50 -9.17
N SER A 158 1.12 -0.56 -8.87
CA SER A 158 0.52 0.14 -7.74
C SER A 158 -0.59 -0.71 -7.14
N GLY A 159 -0.92 -0.43 -5.89
CA GLY A 159 -1.96 -1.19 -5.21
C GLY A 159 -2.16 -0.74 -3.78
N PHE A 160 -3.10 -1.41 -3.14
CA PHE A 160 -3.36 -1.18 -1.73
C PHE A 160 -3.87 -2.45 -1.04
N PHE A 161 -3.47 -2.58 0.21
CA PHE A 161 -4.06 -3.56 1.11
C PHE A 161 -5.20 -2.92 1.88
N VAL A 162 -6.25 -3.70 2.14
CA VAL A 162 -7.34 -3.31 3.04
C VAL A 162 -7.36 -4.27 4.23
N TYR A 163 -7.25 -3.72 5.41
CA TYR A 163 -7.35 -4.42 6.67
C TYR A 163 -8.74 -4.15 7.27
N GLY A 164 -9.63 -5.12 7.14
CA GLY A 164 -11.02 -5.07 7.61
C GLY A 164 -11.48 -6.47 8.02
N PRO A 165 -12.76 -6.82 7.83
CA PRO A 165 -13.27 -8.17 8.08
C PRO A 165 -12.49 -9.26 7.36
N GLN A 166 -11.81 -8.88 6.27
CA GLN A 166 -10.86 -9.69 5.50
C GLN A 166 -9.66 -8.83 5.14
N THR A 167 -8.47 -9.41 5.08
CA THR A 167 -7.31 -8.75 4.48
C THR A 167 -7.32 -9.01 2.98
N SER A 168 -7.37 -7.95 2.20
CA SER A 168 -7.37 -8.03 0.73
C SER A 168 -6.28 -7.16 0.12
N LEU A 169 -5.90 -7.49 -1.11
CA LEU A 169 -4.97 -6.73 -1.95
C LEU A 169 -5.64 -6.42 -3.27
N ILE A 170 -5.65 -5.16 -3.64
CA ILE A 170 -5.98 -4.70 -5.00
C ILE A 170 -4.67 -4.28 -5.65
N LEU A 171 -4.39 -4.82 -6.83
CA LEU A 171 -3.09 -4.69 -7.48
C LEU A 171 -3.24 -4.46 -8.98
N THR A 172 -2.46 -3.55 -9.52
CA THR A 172 -2.17 -3.47 -10.96
C THR A 172 -0.68 -3.59 -11.23
N THR A 173 -0.34 -4.28 -12.30
CA THR A 173 1.03 -4.38 -12.86
C THR A 173 1.06 -3.82 -14.29
N GLY A 174 0.16 -2.86 -14.60
CA GLY A 174 0.05 -2.22 -15.90
C GLY A 174 -0.98 -2.87 -16.86
N SER A 175 -1.51 -4.05 -16.55
CA SER A 175 -2.45 -4.80 -17.40
C SER A 175 -3.78 -5.05 -16.69
N GLY A 176 -4.52 -3.98 -16.39
CA GLY A 176 -5.77 -4.09 -15.64
C GLY A 176 -5.55 -4.21 -14.14
N VAL A 177 -6.62 -4.52 -13.40
CA VAL A 177 -6.63 -4.60 -11.95
C VAL A 177 -7.04 -5.99 -11.51
N ALA A 178 -6.29 -6.58 -10.59
CA ALA A 178 -6.62 -7.86 -9.98
C ALA A 178 -6.84 -7.70 -8.47
N SER A 179 -7.76 -8.51 -7.92
CA SER A 179 -8.04 -8.54 -6.49
C SER A 179 -7.66 -9.88 -5.89
N PHE A 180 -7.16 -9.83 -4.67
CA PHE A 180 -6.71 -11.00 -3.91
C PHE A 180 -7.23 -10.92 -2.48
N ILE A 181 -7.45 -12.09 -1.87
CA ILE A 181 -7.81 -12.21 -0.47
C ILE A 181 -6.80 -13.08 0.26
N LEU A 182 -6.44 -12.70 1.47
CA LEU A 182 -5.57 -13.49 2.33
C LEU A 182 -6.35 -14.70 2.90
N LYS A 183 -5.94 -15.90 2.51
CA LYS A 183 -6.48 -17.18 2.99
C LYS A 183 -5.35 -18.10 3.43
N GLN A 184 -5.39 -18.59 4.65
CA GLN A 184 -4.40 -19.55 5.18
C GLN A 184 -2.94 -19.11 4.97
N GLY A 185 -2.68 -17.80 5.08
CA GLY A 185 -1.34 -17.23 4.91
C GLY A 185 -0.92 -16.92 3.47
N GLU A 186 -1.78 -17.17 2.47
CA GLU A 186 -1.50 -16.86 1.05
C GLU A 186 -2.55 -15.91 0.46
N PHE A 187 -2.10 -15.03 -0.44
CA PHE A 187 -2.99 -14.19 -1.22
C PHE A 187 -3.51 -14.96 -2.43
N ILE A 188 -4.81 -15.20 -2.48
CA ILE A 188 -5.50 -15.96 -3.52
C ILE A 188 -6.31 -15.00 -4.38
N LYS A 189 -6.15 -15.07 -5.71
CA LYS A 189 -6.88 -14.27 -6.68
C LYS A 189 -8.38 -14.49 -6.55
N MET A 190 -9.15 -13.42 -6.51
CA MET A 190 -10.60 -13.46 -6.57
C MET A 190 -11.06 -13.56 -8.03
N GLU A 191 -12.23 -14.15 -8.25
CA GLU A 191 -12.86 -14.18 -9.58
C GLU A 191 -13.37 -12.78 -10.00
N TRP A 192 -13.67 -11.93 -9.02
CA TRP A 192 -14.07 -10.55 -9.27
C TRP A 192 -12.87 -9.69 -9.66
N GLU A 193 -12.94 -9.10 -10.85
CA GLU A 193 -11.97 -8.13 -11.34
C GLU A 193 -12.59 -6.73 -11.24
N PRO A 194 -12.01 -5.84 -10.42
CA PRO A 194 -12.51 -4.48 -10.29
C PRO A 194 -12.41 -3.76 -11.64
N SER A 195 -13.50 -3.17 -12.07
CA SER A 195 -13.51 -2.28 -13.24
C SER A 195 -14.34 -1.06 -12.96
N ILE A 196 -13.83 0.11 -13.35
CA ILE A 196 -14.57 1.36 -13.26
C ILE A 196 -15.37 1.51 -14.56
N PRO A 197 -16.71 1.62 -14.51
CA PRO A 197 -17.52 1.81 -15.70
C PRO A 197 -17.23 3.18 -16.34
N ASN A 198 -17.35 3.26 -17.67
CA ASN A 198 -17.16 4.53 -18.39
C ASN A 198 -18.19 5.60 -18.00
N VAL A 199 -19.37 5.18 -17.57
CA VAL A 199 -20.42 6.06 -17.05
C VAL A 199 -20.77 5.53 -15.66
N GLY A 200 -20.51 6.35 -14.64
CA GLY A 200 -20.87 6.09 -13.26
C GLY A 200 -22.24 6.67 -12.93
N ASN A 201 -23.03 5.93 -12.15
CA ASN A 201 -24.32 6.40 -11.60
C ASN A 201 -24.30 6.36 -10.06
N GLN A 202 -23.14 6.22 -9.46
CA GLN A 202 -22.94 6.15 -8.01
C GLN A 202 -21.70 6.96 -7.62
N PHE A 203 -21.79 7.64 -6.50
CA PHE A 203 -20.65 8.29 -5.86
C PHE A 203 -20.73 8.08 -4.34
N ALA A 204 -19.59 8.21 -3.66
CA ALA A 204 -19.52 8.19 -2.21
C ALA A 204 -18.73 9.40 -1.71
N ILE A 205 -19.26 10.08 -0.73
CA ILE A 205 -18.63 11.25 -0.10
C ILE A 205 -19.08 11.36 1.35
N ASN A 206 -18.19 11.80 2.23
CA ASN A 206 -18.54 12.14 3.61
C ASN A 206 -19.16 13.56 3.64
N MET A 207 -20.46 13.64 3.81
CA MET A 207 -21.21 14.91 3.83
C MET A 207 -21.26 15.57 5.22
N SER A 208 -20.63 15.03 6.25
CA SER A 208 -20.71 15.56 7.63
C SER A 208 -20.23 17.01 7.75
N ASN A 209 -19.32 17.44 6.88
CA ASN A 209 -18.77 18.80 6.84
C ASN A 209 -19.31 19.65 5.68
N MET A 210 -20.39 19.24 5.01
CA MET A 210 -20.97 19.95 3.86
C MET A 210 -21.23 21.43 4.13
N ARG A 211 -21.64 21.79 5.35
CA ARG A 211 -21.86 23.18 5.77
C ARG A 211 -20.63 24.09 5.70
N TYR A 212 -19.44 23.52 5.59
CA TYR A 212 -18.18 24.26 5.50
C TYR A 212 -17.55 24.19 4.10
N TRP A 213 -18.21 23.51 3.15
CA TRP A 213 -17.66 23.39 1.80
C TRP A 213 -17.73 24.72 1.06
N SER A 214 -16.78 24.94 0.17
CA SER A 214 -16.84 26.03 -0.78
C SER A 214 -18.00 25.83 -1.77
N GLN A 215 -18.51 26.94 -2.32
CA GLN A 215 -19.63 26.88 -3.28
C GLN A 215 -19.36 25.93 -4.45
N PRO A 216 -18.17 25.92 -5.11
CA PRO A 216 -17.90 24.97 -6.20
C PRO A 216 -18.00 23.49 -5.80
N ALA A 217 -17.57 23.14 -4.59
CA ALA A 217 -17.68 21.75 -4.10
C ALA A 217 -19.16 21.39 -3.84
N THR A 218 -19.92 22.30 -3.26
CA THR A 218 -21.36 22.12 -3.03
C THR A 218 -22.11 21.95 -4.34
N ASP A 219 -21.85 22.81 -5.33
CA ASP A 219 -22.51 22.78 -6.65
C ASP A 219 -22.19 21.46 -7.39
N TYR A 220 -20.94 21.01 -7.33
CA TYR A 220 -20.54 19.72 -7.92
C TYR A 220 -21.31 18.53 -7.31
N ILE A 221 -21.37 18.48 -5.98
CA ILE A 221 -22.10 17.40 -5.31
C ILE A 221 -23.60 17.49 -5.56
N GLN A 222 -24.16 18.70 -5.59
CA GLN A 222 -25.58 18.89 -5.95
C GLN A 222 -25.87 18.39 -7.37
N ALA A 223 -24.99 18.68 -8.33
CA ALA A 223 -25.13 18.15 -9.68
C ALA A 223 -25.07 16.63 -9.73
N CYS A 224 -24.24 15.98 -8.89
CA CYS A 224 -24.23 14.52 -8.75
C CYS A 224 -25.50 13.95 -8.12
N LEU A 225 -26.16 14.71 -7.24
CA LEU A 225 -27.43 14.29 -6.62
C LEU A 225 -28.64 14.47 -7.56
N ASP A 226 -28.59 15.46 -8.42
CA ASP A 226 -29.66 15.77 -9.36
C ASP A 226 -29.67 14.80 -10.58
N GLY A 227 -28.56 14.12 -10.90
CA GLY A 227 -28.43 13.09 -11.95
C GLY A 227 -27.89 13.64 -13.24
#